data_43cb8b02996cd079d922a611cdfbdcbb
#
_entry.id   43cb8b02996cd079d922a611cdfbdcbb
#
_cell.length_a   1.000
_cell.length_b   1.000
_cell.length_c   1.000
_cell.angle_alpha   90.00
_cell.angle_beta   90.00
_cell.angle_gamma   90.00
#
_symmetry.space_group_name_H-M   'P 1'
#
loop_
_entity.id
_entity.type
_entity.pdbx_description
1 polymer ?
#
loop_
_entity_poly.entity_id
_entity_poly.type
_entity_poly.pdbx_seq_one_letter_code
_entity_poly.pdbx_strand_id
1 'polypeptide(L)'
;SLKGMDAGLVKVATFSSVSAQWLPSILKSFGGQYPNIEFEVVTSDFYEQVEEWILKGTVDCGFLRLPSVKRLQAYALHRDELQVIVPCDHPLAGSDPFPLEALAQEPFIQLEEGEDYEIRAAFDEMDIRPSVKYTAREDRTILAMVSKGLGISLLPELMARHSPYPVAACRPP
;
A
#
# COMPACT_ATOMS: atom_id res chain seq x y z
N SER A 1 1.31 -30.37 10.04
CA SER A 1 0.45 -30.73 11.15
C SER A 1 0.43 -29.62 12.19
N LEU A 2 -0.72 -28.99 12.42
CA LEU A 2 -0.93 -27.94 13.45
C LEU A 2 -1.01 -28.53 14.88
N LYS A 3 -0.76 -29.82 15.05
CA LYS A 3 -0.67 -30.48 16.34
C LYS A 3 0.65 -30.09 17.03
N GLY A 4 0.57 -29.22 18.03
CA GLY A 4 1.71 -28.73 18.82
C GLY A 4 1.91 -27.22 18.81
N MET A 5 1.02 -26.45 18.17
CA MET A 5 1.06 -24.98 18.15
C MET A 5 0.18 -24.36 19.27
N ASP A 6 0.26 -24.91 20.48
CA ASP A 6 -0.54 -24.40 21.58
C ASP A 6 0.03 -23.14 22.22
N ALA A 7 1.30 -22.83 21.98
CA ALA A 7 1.96 -21.60 22.44
C ALA A 7 3.18 -21.30 21.57
N GLY A 8 3.54 -20.02 21.45
CA GLY A 8 4.71 -19.57 20.71
C GLY A 8 4.66 -18.10 20.35
N LEU A 9 5.74 -17.62 19.74
CA LEU A 9 5.86 -16.27 19.21
C LEU A 9 5.98 -16.34 17.68
N VAL A 10 5.13 -15.60 16.98
CA VAL A 10 5.20 -15.40 15.52
C VAL A 10 5.59 -13.96 15.23
N LYS A 11 6.68 -13.77 14.52
CA LYS A 11 7.14 -12.46 14.06
C LYS A 11 6.68 -12.23 12.62
N VAL A 12 5.89 -11.16 12.42
CA VAL A 12 5.28 -10.82 11.13
C VAL A 12 5.83 -9.48 10.65
N ALA A 13 6.41 -9.47 9.46
CA ALA A 13 6.77 -8.23 8.78
C ALA A 13 5.65 -7.76 7.87
N THR A 14 5.41 -6.47 7.82
CA THR A 14 4.34 -5.89 7.03
C THR A 14 4.68 -4.45 6.62
N PHE A 15 3.85 -3.88 5.78
CA PHE A 15 3.89 -2.46 5.43
C PHE A 15 2.63 -1.75 5.95
N SER A 16 2.69 -0.42 6.06
CA SER A 16 1.74 0.36 6.87
C SER A 16 0.26 0.16 6.49
N SER A 17 -0.08 0.06 5.21
CA SER A 17 -1.47 -0.14 4.78
C SER A 17 -2.04 -1.50 5.21
N VAL A 18 -1.29 -2.59 5.09
CA VAL A 18 -1.69 -3.92 5.55
C VAL A 18 -1.72 -4.00 7.07
N SER A 19 -0.74 -3.41 7.76
CA SER A 19 -0.70 -3.41 9.22
C SER A 19 -1.89 -2.69 9.85
N ALA A 20 -2.39 -1.66 9.21
CA ALA A 20 -3.52 -0.90 9.71
C ALA A 20 -4.88 -1.49 9.30
N GLN A 21 -5.00 -2.04 8.10
CA GLN A 21 -6.31 -2.42 7.53
C GLN A 21 -6.63 -3.90 7.64
N TRP A 22 -5.64 -4.78 7.48
CA TRP A 22 -5.88 -6.23 7.45
C TRP A 22 -5.45 -6.94 8.72
N LEU A 23 -4.26 -6.63 9.21
CA LEU A 23 -3.61 -7.40 10.25
C LEU A 23 -4.41 -7.45 11.56
N PRO A 24 -5.03 -6.36 12.05
CA PRO A 24 -5.79 -6.42 13.30
C PRO A 24 -6.94 -7.43 13.27
N SER A 25 -7.69 -7.50 12.18
CA SER A 25 -8.78 -8.46 12.01
C SER A 25 -8.28 -9.90 11.88
N ILE A 26 -7.16 -10.10 11.16
CA ILE A 26 -6.51 -11.39 11.03
C ILE A 26 -6.04 -11.89 12.40
N LEU A 27 -5.35 -11.05 13.16
CA LEU A 27 -4.84 -11.41 14.49
C LEU A 27 -5.98 -11.69 15.49
N LYS A 28 -7.07 -10.93 15.42
CA LYS A 28 -8.25 -11.17 16.24
C LYS A 28 -8.88 -12.54 15.96
N SER A 29 -9.05 -12.88 14.68
CA SER A 29 -9.61 -14.16 14.26
C SER A 29 -8.70 -15.33 14.64
N PHE A 30 -7.40 -15.19 14.38
CA PHE A 30 -6.40 -16.20 14.71
C PHE A 30 -6.28 -16.42 16.21
N GLY A 31 -6.25 -15.34 17.00
CA GLY A 31 -6.16 -15.40 18.47
C GLY A 31 -7.36 -16.07 19.12
N GLY A 32 -8.53 -16.04 18.48
CA GLY A 32 -9.69 -16.80 18.92
C GLY A 32 -9.52 -18.31 18.81
N GLN A 33 -8.72 -18.79 17.86
CA GLN A 33 -8.42 -20.21 17.66
C GLN A 33 -7.15 -20.65 18.41
N TYR A 34 -6.16 -19.77 18.53
CA TYR A 34 -4.84 -20.05 19.10
C TYR A 34 -4.45 -18.99 20.13
N PRO A 35 -5.13 -18.96 21.31
CA PRO A 35 -5.00 -17.86 22.27
C PRO A 35 -3.63 -17.75 22.94
N ASN A 36 -2.82 -18.79 22.89
CA ASN A 36 -1.49 -18.81 23.51
C ASN A 36 -0.35 -18.47 22.53
N ILE A 37 -0.68 -18.09 21.30
CA ILE A 37 0.31 -17.60 20.34
C ILE A 37 0.40 -16.09 20.43
N GLU A 38 1.61 -15.61 20.67
CA GLU A 38 1.94 -14.18 20.69
C GLU A 38 2.41 -13.73 19.31
N PHE A 39 2.18 -12.47 18.98
CA PHE A 39 2.62 -11.87 17.72
C PHE A 39 3.49 -10.64 17.97
N GLU A 40 4.58 -10.56 17.25
CA GLU A 40 5.39 -9.37 17.12
C GLU A 40 5.26 -8.87 15.68
N VAL A 41 4.82 -7.62 15.52
CA VAL A 41 4.62 -7.00 14.20
C VAL A 41 5.68 -5.97 13.98
N VAL A 42 6.44 -6.11 12.89
CA VAL A 42 7.43 -5.14 12.45
C VAL A 42 7.03 -4.58 11.09
N THR A 43 7.25 -3.31 10.88
CA THR A 43 6.86 -2.62 9.64
C THR A 43 8.07 -2.08 8.91
N SER A 44 8.00 -2.16 7.59
CA SER A 44 8.89 -1.45 6.67
C SER A 44 8.09 -1.00 5.46
N ASP A 45 8.41 0.20 4.97
CA ASP A 45 7.84 0.70 3.71
C ASP A 45 8.64 0.21 2.48
N PHE A 46 9.68 -0.58 2.70
CA PHE A 46 10.50 -1.19 1.65
C PHE A 46 10.26 -2.70 1.58
N TYR A 47 9.69 -3.19 0.48
CA TYR A 47 9.42 -4.62 0.29
C TYR A 47 10.68 -5.49 0.31
N GLU A 48 11.79 -4.99 -0.23
CA GLU A 48 13.08 -5.67 -0.21
C GLU A 48 13.57 -5.92 1.22
N GLN A 49 13.30 -5.02 2.14
CA GLN A 49 13.65 -5.20 3.55
C GLN A 49 12.81 -6.30 4.19
N VAL A 50 11.52 -6.36 3.88
CA VAL A 50 10.65 -7.46 4.34
C VAL A 50 11.14 -8.80 3.81
N GLU A 51 11.49 -8.88 2.53
CA GLU A 51 12.07 -10.08 1.92
C GLU A 51 13.36 -10.51 2.60
N GLU A 52 14.25 -9.55 2.90
CA GLU A 52 15.50 -9.84 3.60
C GLU A 52 15.27 -10.38 5.02
N TRP A 53 14.33 -9.79 5.76
CA TRP A 53 13.99 -10.25 7.10
C TRP A 53 13.47 -11.68 7.10
N ILE A 54 12.65 -12.05 6.11
CA ILE A 54 12.15 -13.41 5.94
C ILE A 54 13.31 -14.36 5.62
N LEU A 55 14.16 -14.01 4.67
CA LEU A 55 15.29 -14.86 4.26
C LEU A 55 16.34 -15.06 5.37
N LYS A 56 16.57 -14.04 6.18
CA LYS A 56 17.49 -14.11 7.32
C LYS A 56 16.88 -14.78 8.56
N GLY A 57 15.58 -15.07 8.54
CA GLY A 57 14.87 -15.61 9.70
C GLY A 57 14.67 -14.59 10.83
N THR A 58 14.82 -13.30 10.54
CA THR A 58 14.53 -12.20 11.49
C THR A 58 13.05 -12.15 11.80
N VAL A 59 12.21 -12.48 10.82
CA VAL A 59 10.77 -12.70 10.94
C VAL A 59 10.38 -14.07 10.39
N ASP A 60 9.25 -14.58 10.82
CA ASP A 60 8.74 -15.89 10.40
C ASP A 60 7.96 -15.83 9.09
N CYS A 61 7.26 -14.74 8.87
CA CYS A 61 6.49 -14.48 7.66
C CYS A 61 6.31 -12.98 7.45
N GLY A 62 5.73 -12.61 6.31
CA GLY A 62 5.46 -11.21 6.03
C GLY A 62 4.53 -11.01 4.85
N PHE A 63 4.02 -9.79 4.75
CA PHE A 63 3.26 -9.32 3.61
C PHE A 63 4.18 -8.54 2.67
N LEU A 64 4.03 -8.79 1.39
CA LEU A 64 4.80 -8.10 0.36
C LEU A 64 4.01 -8.03 -0.94
N ARG A 65 4.49 -7.23 -1.87
CA ARG A 65 3.93 -7.14 -3.21
C ARG A 65 4.54 -8.24 -4.09
N LEU A 66 3.74 -8.86 -4.94
CA LEU A 66 4.19 -9.83 -5.94
C LEU A 66 4.39 -9.14 -7.31
N PRO A 67 5.33 -9.64 -8.13
CA PRO A 67 6.24 -10.76 -7.87
C PRO A 67 7.35 -10.40 -6.89
N SER A 68 7.73 -11.34 -6.03
CA SER A 68 8.93 -11.21 -5.21
C SER A 68 10.18 -11.43 -6.06
N VAL A 69 11.21 -10.62 -5.84
CA VAL A 69 12.49 -10.75 -6.54
C VAL A 69 13.37 -11.87 -5.96
N LYS A 70 13.04 -12.33 -4.77
CA LYS A 70 13.78 -13.37 -4.05
C LYS A 70 13.00 -14.69 -4.03
N ARG A 71 13.71 -15.79 -3.80
CA ARG A 71 13.10 -17.14 -3.71
C ARG A 71 12.40 -17.32 -2.37
N LEU A 72 11.19 -16.83 -2.28
CA LEU A 72 10.30 -17.03 -1.15
C LEU A 72 9.11 -17.89 -1.56
N GLN A 73 8.59 -18.66 -0.60
CA GLN A 73 7.28 -19.28 -0.77
C GLN A 73 6.23 -18.20 -0.54
N ALA A 74 5.49 -17.85 -1.59
CA ALA A 74 4.52 -16.77 -1.55
C ALA A 74 3.13 -17.23 -1.99
N TYR A 75 2.12 -16.62 -1.38
CA TYR A 75 0.71 -16.87 -1.68
C TYR A 75 0.05 -15.54 -2.06
N ALA A 76 -0.60 -15.48 -3.22
CA ALA A 76 -1.38 -14.32 -3.61
C ALA A 76 -2.64 -14.23 -2.75
N LEU A 77 -2.82 -13.10 -2.08
CA LEU A 77 -3.96 -12.86 -1.19
C LEU A 77 -4.98 -11.90 -1.81
N HIS A 78 -4.50 -10.86 -2.48
CA HIS A 78 -5.34 -9.79 -3.00
C HIS A 78 -4.63 -9.09 -4.17
N ARG A 79 -5.43 -8.58 -5.11
CA ARG A 79 -4.97 -7.67 -6.15
C ARG A 79 -5.39 -6.27 -5.77
N ASP A 80 -4.42 -5.40 -5.56
CA ASP A 80 -4.64 -3.99 -5.28
C ASP A 80 -4.57 -3.19 -6.58
N GLU A 81 -5.52 -2.31 -6.82
CA GLU A 81 -5.59 -1.50 -8.03
C GLU A 81 -5.16 -0.07 -7.73
N LEU A 82 -4.49 0.56 -8.69
CA LEU A 82 -4.15 1.97 -8.60
C LEU A 82 -5.41 2.83 -8.72
N GLN A 83 -5.46 3.91 -7.94
CA GLN A 83 -6.51 4.90 -7.97
C GLN A 83 -5.90 6.30 -8.06
N VAL A 84 -6.55 7.18 -8.82
CA VAL A 84 -6.22 8.61 -8.79
C VAL A 84 -6.85 9.22 -7.55
N ILE A 85 -6.04 9.84 -6.71
CA ILE A 85 -6.46 10.42 -5.44
C ILE A 85 -6.51 11.93 -5.58
N VAL A 86 -7.68 12.49 -5.29
CA VAL A 86 -7.97 13.92 -5.41
C VAL A 86 -8.64 14.45 -4.13
N PRO A 87 -8.64 15.75 -3.86
CA PRO A 87 -9.47 16.32 -2.79
C PRO A 87 -10.94 15.98 -2.99
N CYS A 88 -11.71 15.82 -1.92
CA CYS A 88 -13.15 15.55 -2.01
C CYS A 88 -13.92 16.63 -2.75
N ASP A 89 -13.47 17.88 -2.71
CA ASP A 89 -14.05 19.03 -3.39
C ASP A 89 -13.48 19.29 -4.79
N HIS A 90 -12.64 18.39 -5.29
CA HIS A 90 -12.09 18.50 -6.64
C HIS A 90 -13.20 18.43 -7.70
N PRO A 91 -13.19 19.29 -8.75
CA PRO A 91 -14.20 19.29 -9.79
C PRO A 91 -14.40 17.94 -10.48
N LEU A 92 -13.37 17.11 -10.52
CA LEU A 92 -13.35 15.79 -11.16
C LEU A 92 -13.45 14.63 -10.17
N ALA A 93 -13.78 14.87 -8.90
CA ALA A 93 -13.81 13.84 -7.85
C ALA A 93 -14.80 12.68 -8.11
N GLY A 94 -15.76 12.85 -9.00
CA GLY A 94 -16.72 11.81 -9.39
C GLY A 94 -16.45 11.19 -10.76
N SER A 95 -15.33 11.52 -11.39
CA SER A 95 -15.02 11.03 -12.74
C SER A 95 -14.67 9.55 -12.75
N ASP A 96 -15.19 8.83 -13.72
CA ASP A 96 -14.93 7.40 -13.94
C ASP A 96 -14.90 7.08 -15.45
N PRO A 97 -13.71 6.97 -16.06
CA PRO A 97 -12.38 7.16 -15.49
C PRO A 97 -12.02 8.64 -15.25
N PHE A 98 -10.96 8.87 -14.47
CA PHE A 98 -10.38 10.21 -14.33
C PHE A 98 -9.78 10.66 -15.66
N PRO A 99 -9.96 11.92 -16.09
CA PRO A 99 -9.47 12.37 -17.39
C PRO A 99 -7.94 12.32 -17.49
N LEU A 100 -7.43 11.71 -18.57
CA LEU A 100 -6.00 11.57 -18.84
C LEU A 100 -5.27 12.91 -18.86
N GLU A 101 -5.87 13.91 -19.49
CA GLU A 101 -5.28 15.25 -19.60
C GLU A 101 -5.12 15.92 -18.22
N ALA A 102 -6.12 15.79 -17.36
CA ALA A 102 -6.03 16.31 -15.99
C ALA A 102 -4.94 15.60 -15.18
N LEU A 103 -4.82 14.27 -15.32
CA LEU A 103 -3.78 13.50 -14.66
C LEU A 103 -2.36 13.92 -15.11
N ALA A 104 -2.21 14.32 -16.38
CA ALA A 104 -0.93 14.76 -16.93
C ALA A 104 -0.56 16.20 -16.52
N GLN A 105 -1.55 17.08 -16.35
CA GLN A 105 -1.32 18.54 -16.23
C GLN A 105 -1.40 19.05 -14.80
N GLU A 106 -2.21 18.43 -13.95
CA GLU A 106 -2.35 18.91 -12.57
C GLU A 106 -1.08 18.67 -11.75
N PRO A 107 -0.82 19.51 -10.73
CA PRO A 107 0.28 19.28 -9.81
C PRO A 107 0.18 17.88 -9.20
N PHE A 108 1.25 17.10 -9.31
CA PHE A 108 1.28 15.72 -8.88
C PHE A 108 2.16 15.55 -7.64
N ILE A 109 1.67 14.76 -6.69
CA ILE A 109 2.40 14.37 -5.49
C ILE A 109 2.80 12.92 -5.66
N GLN A 110 4.09 12.67 -5.81
CA GLN A 110 4.62 11.34 -6.08
C GLN A 110 4.98 10.61 -4.78
N LEU A 111 4.51 9.37 -4.67
CA LEU A 111 4.98 8.44 -3.66
C LEU A 111 6.38 7.96 -4.06
N GLU A 112 7.35 8.15 -3.19
CA GLU A 112 8.71 7.66 -3.34
C GLU A 112 8.90 6.39 -2.49
N GLU A 113 8.46 5.27 -3.03
CA GLU A 113 8.65 3.93 -2.43
C GLU A 113 9.73 3.19 -3.21
N GLY A 114 10.99 3.23 -2.77
CA GLY A 114 12.05 2.43 -3.36
C GLY A 114 12.02 2.40 -4.89
N GLU A 115 11.96 1.21 -5.46
CA GLU A 115 11.74 1.01 -6.89
C GLU A 115 10.24 0.91 -7.18
N ASP A 116 9.58 2.05 -7.29
CA ASP A 116 8.14 2.11 -7.55
C ASP A 116 7.81 1.81 -9.02
N TYR A 117 7.92 0.54 -9.37
CA TYR A 117 7.67 0.08 -10.73
C TYR A 117 6.21 0.21 -11.15
N GLU A 118 5.28 0.08 -10.22
CA GLU A 118 3.85 -0.01 -10.54
C GLU A 118 3.27 1.33 -10.99
N ILE A 119 3.52 2.39 -10.23
CA ILE A 119 3.04 3.74 -10.58
C ILE A 119 3.76 4.21 -11.85
N ARG A 120 5.06 3.98 -11.95
CA ARG A 120 5.82 4.31 -13.15
C ARG A 120 5.33 3.55 -14.37
N ALA A 121 5.11 2.24 -14.24
CA ALA A 121 4.59 1.41 -15.32
C ALA A 121 3.20 1.89 -15.78
N ALA A 122 2.32 2.28 -14.84
CA ALA A 122 1.01 2.82 -15.18
C ALA A 122 1.12 4.12 -16.00
N PHE A 123 2.02 5.03 -15.62
CA PHE A 123 2.27 6.24 -16.42
C PHE A 123 2.88 5.93 -17.79
N ASP A 124 3.78 4.96 -17.87
CA ASP A 124 4.35 4.52 -19.13
C ASP A 124 3.30 3.87 -20.05
N GLU A 125 2.38 3.07 -19.50
CA GLU A 125 1.25 2.49 -20.25
C GLU A 125 0.29 3.56 -20.79
N MET A 126 0.05 4.60 -20.02
CA MET A 126 -0.79 5.74 -20.42
C MET A 126 -0.08 6.72 -21.36
N ASP A 127 1.21 6.53 -21.59
CA ASP A 127 2.08 7.43 -22.39
C ASP A 127 2.03 8.89 -21.92
N ILE A 128 1.99 9.11 -20.61
CA ILE A 128 2.02 10.44 -20.02
C ILE A 128 3.12 10.56 -18.96
N ARG A 129 3.50 11.81 -18.69
CA ARG A 129 4.42 12.16 -17.59
C ARG A 129 3.69 13.07 -16.62
N PRO A 130 3.61 12.70 -15.34
CA PRO A 130 2.98 13.56 -14.35
C PRO A 130 3.79 14.84 -14.11
N SER A 131 3.08 15.93 -13.82
CA SER A 131 3.69 17.19 -13.41
C SER A 131 4.08 17.14 -11.93
N VAL A 132 5.15 16.42 -11.59
CA VAL A 132 5.57 16.20 -10.20
C VAL A 132 6.01 17.53 -9.58
N LYS A 133 5.31 17.93 -8.53
CA LYS A 133 5.62 19.11 -7.73
C LYS A 133 6.13 18.77 -6.33
N TYR A 134 5.69 17.64 -5.78
CA TYR A 134 6.08 17.15 -4.46
C TYR A 134 6.38 15.67 -4.53
N THR A 135 7.30 15.22 -3.68
CA THR A 135 7.57 13.81 -3.40
C THR A 135 7.49 13.55 -1.91
N ALA A 136 6.94 12.40 -1.54
CA ALA A 136 6.92 11.96 -0.15
C ALA A 136 7.03 10.43 -0.08
N ARG A 137 7.52 9.91 1.04
CA ARG A 137 7.74 8.47 1.24
C ARG A 137 6.60 7.76 1.95
N GLU A 138 5.70 8.52 2.55
CA GLU A 138 4.59 7.98 3.34
C GLU A 138 3.26 8.30 2.68
N ASP A 139 2.43 7.29 2.51
CA ASP A 139 1.07 7.41 1.99
C ASP A 139 0.22 8.41 2.81
N ARG A 140 0.32 8.39 4.13
CA ARG A 140 -0.40 9.33 5.00
C ARG A 140 -0.03 10.78 4.73
N THR A 141 1.23 11.05 4.50
CA THR A 141 1.71 12.41 4.15
C THR A 141 1.11 12.83 2.81
N ILE A 142 1.13 11.95 1.81
CA ILE A 142 0.54 12.25 0.50
C ILE A 142 -0.96 12.50 0.61
N LEU A 143 -1.70 11.66 1.32
CA LEU A 143 -3.14 11.82 1.52
C LEU A 143 -3.47 13.15 2.23
N ALA A 144 -2.69 13.52 3.24
CA ALA A 144 -2.83 14.82 3.90
C ALA A 144 -2.59 15.99 2.95
N MET A 145 -1.54 15.91 2.12
CA MET A 145 -1.21 16.94 1.12
C MET A 145 -2.30 17.06 0.05
N VAL A 146 -2.80 15.95 -0.47
CA VAL A 146 -3.92 15.93 -1.42
C VAL A 146 -5.15 16.58 -0.80
N SER A 147 -5.49 16.24 0.44
CA SER A 147 -6.65 16.80 1.12
C SER A 147 -6.60 18.33 1.30
N LYS A 148 -5.39 18.91 1.30
CA LYS A 148 -5.15 20.35 1.35
C LYS A 148 -5.11 21.03 -0.02
N GLY A 149 -5.34 20.27 -1.10
CA GLY A 149 -5.36 20.81 -2.45
C GLY A 149 -3.97 21.14 -3.02
N LEU A 150 -2.90 20.53 -2.49
CA LEU A 150 -1.54 20.75 -3.01
C LEU A 150 -1.31 20.07 -4.35
N GLY A 151 -2.11 19.07 -4.68
CA GLY A 151 -2.03 18.32 -5.92
C GLY A 151 -2.86 17.04 -5.85
N ILE A 152 -2.74 16.24 -6.89
CA ILE A 152 -3.33 14.90 -7.00
C ILE A 152 -2.25 13.83 -6.90
N SER A 153 -2.63 12.58 -6.70
CA SER A 153 -1.69 11.46 -6.64
C SER A 153 -2.26 10.21 -7.33
N LEU A 154 -1.42 9.21 -7.52
CA LEU A 154 -1.79 7.88 -7.99
C LEU A 154 -1.25 6.87 -6.98
N LEU A 155 -2.14 6.18 -6.28
CA LEU A 155 -1.79 5.28 -5.18
C LEU A 155 -2.58 3.96 -5.28
N PRO A 156 -2.04 2.86 -4.75
CA PRO A 156 -2.81 1.64 -4.52
C PRO A 156 -4.07 1.93 -3.67
N GLU A 157 -5.18 1.30 -4.03
CA GLU A 157 -6.47 1.49 -3.35
C GLU A 157 -6.35 1.25 -1.84
N LEU A 158 -5.59 0.23 -1.44
CA LEU A 158 -5.41 -0.11 -0.04
C LEU A 158 -4.80 1.03 0.79
N MET A 159 -3.92 1.85 0.20
CA MET A 159 -3.36 3.04 0.86
C MET A 159 -4.40 4.14 1.07
N ALA A 160 -5.32 4.31 0.12
CA ALA A 160 -6.34 5.36 0.17
C ALA A 160 -7.59 4.96 0.95
N ARG A 161 -7.85 3.65 1.06
CA ARG A 161 -9.04 3.13 1.74
C ARG A 161 -9.05 3.52 3.21
N HIS A 162 -10.20 4.02 3.67
CA HIS A 162 -10.37 4.48 5.05
C HIS A 162 -9.41 5.59 5.48
N SER A 163 -8.98 6.43 4.53
CA SER A 163 -8.19 7.61 4.83
C SER A 163 -8.87 8.49 5.87
N PRO A 164 -8.16 8.97 6.91
CA PRO A 164 -8.71 9.94 7.84
C PRO A 164 -8.80 11.35 7.23
N TYR A 165 -8.27 11.54 6.02
CA TYR A 165 -8.28 12.81 5.31
C TYR A 165 -9.38 12.83 4.25
N PRO A 166 -10.00 14.01 3.98
CA PRO A 166 -11.07 14.14 2.99
C PRO A 166 -10.52 14.09 1.55
N VAL A 167 -10.34 12.89 1.06
CA VAL A 167 -9.92 12.59 -0.32
C VAL A 167 -10.95 11.71 -1.02
N ALA A 168 -10.98 11.78 -2.33
CA ALA A 168 -11.76 10.91 -3.20
C ALA A 168 -10.83 10.09 -4.09
N ALA A 169 -11.23 8.86 -4.38
CA ALA A 169 -10.54 7.95 -5.27
C ALA A 169 -11.31 7.80 -6.59
N CYS A 170 -10.61 7.92 -7.70
CA CYS A 170 -11.15 7.77 -9.03
C CYS A 170 -10.40 6.66 -9.77
N ARG A 171 -11.11 5.94 -10.64
CA ARG A 171 -10.46 4.97 -11.51
C ARG A 171 -9.50 5.68 -12.47
N PRO A 172 -8.26 5.18 -12.67
CA PRO A 172 -7.33 5.73 -13.66
C PRO A 172 -7.88 5.67 -15.09
N PRO A 173 -7.36 6.49 -15.99
CA PRO A 173 -7.69 6.44 -17.41
C PRO A 173 -7.48 5.08 -18.05
#